data_1819d5fee6cb96412eba847cefa1915a
#
_entry.id   1819d5fee6cb96412eba847cefa1915a
#
_cell.length_a   1.000
_cell.length_b   1.000
_cell.length_c   1.000
_cell.angle_alpha   90.00
_cell.angle_beta   90.00
_cell.angle_gamma   90.00
#
_symmetry.space_group_name_H-M   'P 1'
#
loop_
_entity.id
_entity.type
_entity.pdbx_description
1 polymer ?
#
loop_
_entity_poly.entity_id
_entity_poly.type
_entity_poly.pdbx_seq_one_letter_code
_entity_poly.pdbx_strand_id
1 'polypeptide(L)'
;MTYKIICYGDSNTYGACGFAGGRHHADIRWTGILQNSGLYDVVNLGENGREIPSDQWELNELTEILRREGDFDLLTVMLGTNDLLTMVRSGSAKVAVRMEQFLTEFLQVQPMVCRPEQVLLIAPPSTALGEMAPSSNGLDEACRELGDYYADIA
;
A
#
# COMPACT_ATOMS: atom_id res chain seq x y z
N MET A 1 -14.87 12.89 -17.95
CA MET A 1 -14.45 13.19 -16.58
C MET A 1 -13.59 12.03 -16.14
N THR A 2 -12.34 12.26 -15.77
CA THR A 2 -11.42 11.22 -15.28
C THR A 2 -11.35 11.34 -13.77
N TYR A 3 -11.31 10.20 -13.06
CA TYR A 3 -11.14 10.16 -11.62
C TYR A 3 -9.65 10.14 -11.29
N LYS A 4 -9.19 11.04 -10.39
CA LYS A 4 -7.80 11.06 -9.94
C LYS A 4 -7.61 10.10 -8.79
N ILE A 5 -6.71 9.12 -8.97
CA ILE A 5 -6.37 8.10 -7.98
C ILE A 5 -4.90 8.24 -7.58
N ILE A 6 -4.65 8.38 -6.28
CA ILE A 6 -3.31 8.34 -5.72
C ILE A 6 -3.06 6.94 -5.14
N CYS A 7 -2.02 6.26 -5.61
CA CYS A 7 -1.70 4.90 -5.21
C CYS A 7 -0.46 4.90 -4.31
N TYR A 8 -0.68 4.89 -3.00
CA TYR A 8 0.37 4.83 -1.98
C TYR A 8 0.65 3.39 -1.60
N GLY A 9 1.92 2.96 -1.66
CA GLY A 9 2.27 1.58 -1.40
C GLY A 9 3.77 1.29 -1.49
N ASP A 10 4.09 0.01 -1.43
CA ASP A 10 5.45 -0.53 -1.49
C ASP A 10 5.89 -0.92 -2.93
N SER A 11 6.78 -1.91 -3.02
CA SER A 11 7.28 -2.46 -4.28
C SER A 11 6.18 -3.04 -5.18
N ASN A 12 5.08 -3.52 -4.61
CA ASN A 12 3.92 -4.01 -5.37
C ASN A 12 3.23 -2.87 -6.12
N THR A 13 3.13 -1.71 -5.49
CA THR A 13 2.58 -0.50 -6.13
C THR A 13 3.60 0.15 -7.07
N TYR A 14 4.87 0.19 -6.68
CA TYR A 14 5.96 0.65 -7.55
C TYR A 14 6.00 -0.17 -8.85
N GLY A 15 5.72 -1.47 -8.76
CA GLY A 15 5.82 -2.43 -9.85
C GLY A 15 7.24 -2.95 -10.01
N ALA A 16 7.88 -3.33 -8.91
CA ALA A 16 9.23 -3.88 -8.91
C ALA A 16 9.29 -5.21 -9.67
N CYS A 17 10.33 -5.37 -10.50
CA CYS A 17 10.60 -6.62 -11.20
C CYS A 17 11.61 -7.46 -10.39
N GLY A 18 11.12 -8.49 -9.70
CA GLY A 18 11.94 -9.34 -8.83
C GLY A 18 13.00 -10.15 -9.57
N PHE A 19 12.77 -10.53 -10.84
CA PHE A 19 13.67 -11.37 -11.60
C PHE A 19 14.75 -10.59 -12.38
N ALA A 20 14.35 -9.47 -13.00
CA ALA A 20 15.25 -8.70 -13.86
C ALA A 20 15.86 -7.47 -13.16
N GLY A 21 15.39 -7.18 -11.95
CA GLY A 21 15.66 -5.91 -11.28
C GLY A 21 14.92 -4.74 -11.94
N GLY A 22 14.86 -3.59 -11.26
CA GLY A 22 14.21 -2.41 -11.77
C GLY A 22 12.69 -2.45 -11.67
N ARG A 23 12.01 -1.88 -12.66
CA ARG A 23 10.57 -1.66 -12.65
C ARG A 23 9.92 -2.27 -13.89
N HIS A 24 8.81 -2.96 -13.71
CA HIS A 24 7.99 -3.43 -14.82
C HIS A 24 7.52 -2.29 -15.72
N HIS A 25 7.30 -2.57 -17.01
CA HIS A 25 6.69 -1.61 -17.93
C HIS A 25 5.30 -1.18 -17.44
N ALA A 26 4.88 0.04 -17.80
CA ALA A 26 3.60 0.60 -17.36
C ALA A 26 2.39 -0.31 -17.68
N ASP A 27 2.42 -0.98 -18.83
CA ASP A 27 1.31 -1.83 -19.27
C ASP A 27 1.12 -3.10 -18.43
N ILE A 28 2.11 -3.47 -17.61
CA ILE A 28 2.08 -4.67 -16.76
C ILE A 28 1.73 -4.30 -15.32
N ARG A 29 2.11 -3.11 -14.86
CA ARG A 29 1.81 -2.66 -13.50
C ARG A 29 0.32 -2.42 -13.33
N TRP A 30 -0.26 -2.85 -12.21
CA TRP A 30 -1.68 -2.62 -11.93
C TRP A 30 -2.08 -1.14 -12.01
N THR A 31 -1.23 -0.23 -11.53
CA THR A 31 -1.42 1.22 -11.62
C THR A 31 -1.39 1.72 -13.07
N GLY A 32 -0.55 1.16 -13.90
CA GLY A 32 -0.48 1.49 -15.33
C GLY A 32 -1.66 0.93 -16.12
N ILE A 33 -2.15 -0.26 -15.76
CA ILE A 33 -3.39 -0.83 -16.33
C ILE A 33 -4.58 0.08 -16.05
N LEU A 34 -4.69 0.60 -14.82
CA LEU A 34 -5.72 1.59 -14.46
C LEU A 34 -5.59 2.85 -15.30
N GLN A 35 -4.39 3.43 -15.40
CA GLN A 35 -4.12 4.62 -16.22
C GLN A 35 -4.48 4.38 -17.69
N ASN A 36 -4.12 3.24 -18.25
CA ASN A 36 -4.35 2.91 -19.66
C ASN A 36 -5.83 2.64 -19.97
N SER A 37 -6.68 2.44 -18.96
CA SER A 37 -8.13 2.32 -19.17
C SER A 37 -8.76 3.62 -19.69
N GLY A 38 -8.10 4.75 -19.51
CA GLY A 38 -8.59 6.07 -19.86
C GLY A 38 -9.68 6.62 -18.93
N LEU A 39 -10.04 5.87 -17.88
CA LEU A 39 -11.04 6.28 -16.89
C LEU A 39 -10.42 7.01 -15.70
N TYR A 40 -9.11 6.79 -15.45
CA TYR A 40 -8.41 7.24 -14.27
C TYR A 40 -7.15 8.04 -14.63
N ASP A 41 -6.89 9.08 -13.85
CA ASP A 41 -5.61 9.79 -13.77
C ASP A 41 -4.87 9.26 -12.54
N VAL A 42 -3.80 8.48 -12.75
CA VAL A 42 -3.17 7.67 -11.71
C VAL A 42 -1.81 8.22 -11.29
N VAL A 43 -1.69 8.65 -10.05
CA VAL A 43 -0.42 9.01 -9.41
C VAL A 43 0.13 7.80 -8.67
N ASN A 44 1.24 7.24 -9.14
CA ASN A 44 1.89 6.10 -8.50
C ASN A 44 2.95 6.56 -7.50
N LEU A 45 2.64 6.46 -6.21
CA LEU A 45 3.52 6.73 -5.07
C LEU A 45 4.08 5.44 -4.45
N GLY A 46 4.25 4.38 -5.24
CA GLY A 46 4.90 3.16 -4.79
C GLY A 46 6.41 3.35 -4.59
N GLU A 47 6.94 2.78 -3.51
CA GLU A 47 8.37 2.82 -3.17
C GLU A 47 8.85 1.48 -2.64
N ASN A 48 10.00 1.01 -3.15
CA ASN A 48 10.56 -0.27 -2.74
C ASN A 48 10.93 -0.26 -1.25
N GLY A 49 10.50 -1.26 -0.51
CA GLY A 49 10.83 -1.42 0.90
C GLY A 49 9.96 -0.58 1.85
N ARG A 50 9.01 0.21 1.34
CA ARG A 50 8.16 1.01 2.23
C ARG A 50 7.36 0.13 3.18
N GLU A 51 7.45 0.46 4.46
CA GLU A 51 6.61 -0.07 5.53
C GLU A 51 5.41 0.85 5.80
N ILE A 52 4.51 0.42 6.65
CA ILE A 52 3.40 1.24 7.13
C ILE A 52 3.98 2.40 7.94
N PRO A 53 3.62 3.67 7.64
CA PRO A 53 4.08 4.83 8.41
C PRO A 53 3.84 4.65 9.91
N SER A 54 4.86 4.97 10.71
CA SER A 54 4.87 4.71 12.15
C SER A 54 5.30 5.90 13.00
N ASP A 55 5.68 6.99 12.37
CA ASP A 55 6.05 8.21 13.06
C ASP A 55 5.46 9.47 12.41
N GLN A 56 5.52 10.58 13.13
CA GLN A 56 4.93 11.84 12.69
C GLN A 56 5.64 12.41 11.44
N TRP A 57 6.91 12.06 11.22
CA TRP A 57 7.63 12.53 10.05
C TRP A 57 7.09 11.89 8.77
N GLU A 58 6.90 10.58 8.77
CA GLU A 58 6.33 9.82 7.66
C GLU A 58 4.89 10.25 7.36
N LEU A 59 4.07 10.52 8.40
CA LEU A 59 2.73 11.06 8.24
C LEU A 59 2.72 12.45 7.60
N ASN A 60 3.65 13.32 8.02
CA ASN A 60 3.77 14.66 7.47
C ASN A 60 4.25 14.61 6.02
N GLU A 61 5.18 13.70 5.68
CA GLU A 61 5.65 13.52 4.31
C GLU A 61 4.50 13.12 3.38
N LEU A 62 3.71 12.12 3.75
CA LEU A 62 2.53 11.72 2.98
C LEU A 62 1.55 12.89 2.82
N THR A 63 1.28 13.61 3.90
CA THR A 63 0.40 14.79 3.89
C THR A 63 0.88 15.85 2.90
N GLU A 64 2.17 16.17 2.90
CA GLU A 64 2.74 17.18 2.00
C GLU A 64 2.71 16.71 0.53
N ILE A 65 2.91 15.42 0.28
CA ILE A 65 2.77 14.85 -1.06
C ILE A 65 1.32 15.01 -1.54
N LEU A 66 0.34 14.62 -0.73
CA LEU A 66 -1.08 14.74 -1.09
C LEU A 66 -1.50 16.19 -1.33
N ARG A 67 -1.00 17.15 -0.53
CA ARG A 67 -1.26 18.58 -0.75
C ARG A 67 -0.70 19.08 -2.07
N ARG A 68 0.48 18.62 -2.48
CA ARG A 68 1.09 18.99 -3.77
C ARG A 68 0.33 18.40 -4.94
N GLU A 69 -0.22 17.21 -4.78
CA GLU A 69 -1.05 16.57 -5.80
C GLU A 69 -2.40 17.29 -5.98
N GLY A 70 -2.85 18.03 -4.97
CA GLY A 70 -4.14 18.73 -4.98
C GLY A 70 -5.33 17.78 -4.85
N ASP A 71 -6.47 18.17 -5.37
CA ASP A 71 -7.71 17.39 -5.25
C ASP A 71 -7.59 16.02 -5.93
N PHE A 72 -8.08 14.99 -5.25
CA PHE A 72 -8.15 13.61 -5.74
C PHE A 72 -9.47 12.95 -5.30
N ASP A 73 -9.86 11.92 -6.02
CA ASP A 73 -11.09 11.17 -5.75
C ASP A 73 -10.83 9.97 -4.82
N LEU A 74 -9.65 9.33 -4.95
CA LEU A 74 -9.33 8.12 -4.20
C LEU A 74 -7.85 8.07 -3.83
N LEU A 75 -7.57 7.72 -2.58
CA LEU A 75 -6.26 7.30 -2.09
C LEU A 75 -6.31 5.78 -1.85
N THR A 76 -5.53 5.01 -2.61
CA THR A 76 -5.34 3.60 -2.28
C THR A 76 -4.12 3.43 -1.40
N VAL A 77 -4.24 2.61 -0.35
CA VAL A 77 -3.13 2.24 0.54
C VAL A 77 -2.92 0.74 0.44
N MET A 78 -1.76 0.31 -0.08
CA MET A 78 -1.37 -1.09 -0.19
C MET A 78 0.03 -1.28 0.41
N LEU A 79 0.07 -1.62 1.69
CA LEU A 79 1.28 -1.80 2.51
C LEU A 79 1.10 -3.01 3.43
N GLY A 80 2.16 -3.45 4.06
CA GLY A 80 2.19 -4.53 5.04
C GLY A 80 3.15 -5.66 4.68
N THR A 81 3.51 -5.84 3.42
CA THR A 81 4.46 -6.89 3.00
C THR A 81 5.82 -6.72 3.69
N ASN A 82 6.37 -5.50 3.68
CA ASN A 82 7.68 -5.24 4.29
C ASN A 82 7.61 -5.33 5.82
N ASP A 83 6.50 -4.90 6.42
CA ASP A 83 6.24 -5.06 7.84
C ASP A 83 6.24 -6.55 8.26
N LEU A 84 5.61 -7.42 7.48
CA LEU A 84 5.65 -8.87 7.70
C LEU A 84 7.06 -9.44 7.56
N LEU A 85 7.85 -8.93 6.61
CA LEU A 85 9.24 -9.36 6.40
C LEU A 85 10.16 -8.96 7.56
N THR A 86 9.99 -7.76 8.08
CA THR A 86 10.82 -7.23 9.20
C THR A 86 10.35 -7.74 10.55
N MET A 87 9.05 -7.95 10.70
CA MET A 87 8.43 -8.43 11.94
C MET A 87 8.23 -9.95 11.97
N VAL A 88 9.12 -10.73 11.43
CA VAL A 88 9.02 -12.21 11.23
C VAL A 88 8.45 -13.03 12.41
N ARG A 89 8.42 -12.47 13.62
CA ARG A 89 7.86 -13.11 14.81
C ARG A 89 6.57 -12.46 15.33
N SER A 90 6.11 -11.40 14.70
CA SER A 90 5.01 -10.58 15.24
C SER A 90 3.66 -10.90 14.63
N GLY A 91 3.65 -11.52 13.45
CA GLY A 91 2.42 -11.96 12.78
C GLY A 91 1.56 -10.83 12.19
N SER A 92 0.65 -11.24 11.33
CA SER A 92 -0.32 -10.43 10.62
C SER A 92 -1.15 -9.53 11.53
N ALA A 93 -1.54 -10.02 12.72
CA ALA A 93 -2.33 -9.23 13.67
C ALA A 93 -1.62 -7.93 14.13
N LYS A 94 -0.30 -7.96 14.36
CA LYS A 94 0.44 -6.75 14.76
C LYS A 94 0.61 -5.77 13.61
N VAL A 95 0.78 -6.28 12.40
CA VAL A 95 0.83 -5.43 11.19
C VAL A 95 -0.52 -4.76 10.97
N ALA A 96 -1.62 -5.48 11.19
CA ALA A 96 -2.97 -4.92 11.12
C ALA A 96 -3.20 -3.80 12.15
N VAL A 97 -2.78 -4.00 13.40
CA VAL A 97 -2.85 -2.94 14.44
C VAL A 97 -2.05 -1.70 14.01
N ARG A 98 -0.86 -1.88 13.42
CA ARG A 98 -0.06 -0.77 12.90
C ARG A 98 -0.78 -0.02 11.77
N MET A 99 -1.45 -0.75 10.87
CA MET A 99 -2.24 -0.15 9.80
C MET A 99 -3.44 0.64 10.35
N GLU A 100 -4.16 0.08 11.31
CA GLU A 100 -5.28 0.77 11.98
C GLU A 100 -4.81 2.06 12.67
N GLN A 101 -3.70 2.01 13.39
CA GLN A 101 -3.10 3.18 14.03
C GLN A 101 -2.71 4.24 12.98
N PHE A 102 -2.01 3.84 11.93
CA PHE A 102 -1.63 4.75 10.85
C PHE A 102 -2.85 5.45 10.24
N LEU A 103 -3.87 4.70 9.83
CA LEU A 103 -5.07 5.27 9.21
C LEU A 103 -5.82 6.18 10.17
N THR A 104 -5.94 5.78 11.43
CA THR A 104 -6.61 6.56 12.46
C THR A 104 -5.90 7.90 12.69
N GLU A 105 -4.58 7.88 12.89
CA GLU A 105 -3.79 9.09 13.11
C GLU A 105 -3.79 9.98 11.88
N PHE A 106 -3.59 9.42 10.69
CA PHE A 106 -3.57 10.18 9.45
C PHE A 106 -4.90 10.90 9.19
N LEU A 107 -6.03 10.22 9.32
CA LEU A 107 -7.35 10.78 9.07
C LEU A 107 -7.78 11.79 10.15
N GLN A 108 -7.35 11.60 11.40
CA GLN A 108 -7.65 12.55 12.49
C GLN A 108 -6.84 13.84 12.37
N VAL A 109 -5.56 13.74 12.01
CA VAL A 109 -4.64 14.90 11.95
C VAL A 109 -4.83 15.70 10.66
N GLN A 110 -5.29 15.08 9.57
CA GLN A 110 -5.35 15.69 8.25
C GLN A 110 -6.74 15.60 7.56
N PRO A 111 -7.85 15.92 8.25
CA PRO A 111 -9.19 15.78 7.67
C PRO A 111 -9.44 16.72 6.48
N MET A 112 -8.64 17.76 6.33
CA MET A 112 -8.71 18.70 5.19
C MET A 112 -7.95 18.20 3.95
N VAL A 113 -7.13 17.15 4.10
CA VAL A 113 -6.32 16.61 3.00
C VAL A 113 -6.94 15.35 2.43
N CYS A 114 -7.45 14.48 3.29
CA CYS A 114 -8.09 13.23 2.90
C CYS A 114 -9.24 12.91 3.85
N ARG A 115 -10.37 12.52 3.29
CA ARG A 115 -11.54 12.06 4.07
C ARG A 115 -11.57 10.54 4.10
N PRO A 116 -12.17 9.93 5.13
CA PRO A 116 -12.28 8.47 5.22
C PRO A 116 -12.87 7.82 3.96
N GLU A 117 -13.89 8.44 3.36
CA GLU A 117 -14.58 7.94 2.16
C GLU A 117 -13.71 7.94 0.89
N GLN A 118 -12.56 8.63 0.95
CA GLN A 118 -11.58 8.68 -0.14
C GLN A 118 -10.47 7.63 0.02
N VAL A 119 -10.48 6.81 1.08
CA VAL A 119 -9.44 5.80 1.32
C VAL A 119 -9.93 4.41 0.93
N LEU A 120 -9.13 3.72 0.13
CA LEU A 120 -9.29 2.30 -0.15
C LEU A 120 -8.07 1.54 0.38
N LEU A 121 -8.28 0.77 1.45
CA LEU A 121 -7.27 -0.13 1.97
C LEU A 121 -7.23 -1.40 1.11
N ILE A 122 -6.06 -1.74 0.59
CA ILE A 122 -5.82 -2.91 -0.26
C ILE A 122 -4.87 -3.84 0.49
N ALA A 123 -5.29 -5.07 0.70
CA ALA A 123 -4.41 -6.11 1.23
C ALA A 123 -3.31 -6.43 0.22
N PRO A 124 -2.04 -6.55 0.64
CA PRO A 124 -0.96 -6.90 -0.26
C PRO A 124 -1.18 -8.32 -0.82
N PRO A 125 -0.75 -8.59 -2.07
CA PRO A 125 -0.84 -9.93 -2.62
C PRO A 125 0.08 -10.89 -1.88
N SER A 126 -0.24 -12.19 -1.95
CA SER A 126 0.67 -13.24 -1.48
C SER A 126 2.00 -13.15 -2.25
N THR A 127 3.10 -13.34 -1.54
CA THR A 127 4.45 -13.21 -2.10
C THR A 127 4.87 -14.39 -2.97
N ALA A 128 4.19 -15.54 -2.86
CA ALA A 128 4.55 -16.83 -3.46
C ALA A 128 6.02 -17.27 -3.16
N LEU A 129 6.64 -16.68 -2.15
CA LEU A 129 8.01 -17.00 -1.75
C LEU A 129 8.13 -18.44 -1.23
N GLY A 130 7.04 -19.02 -0.73
CA GLY A 130 6.99 -20.40 -0.26
C GLY A 130 7.35 -21.44 -1.31
N GLU A 131 7.07 -21.16 -2.59
CA GLU A 131 7.47 -22.03 -3.72
C GLU A 131 8.96 -21.97 -3.99
N MET A 132 9.59 -20.79 -3.77
CA MET A 132 11.01 -20.54 -4.04
C MET A 132 11.89 -20.81 -2.82
N ALA A 133 11.34 -20.64 -1.61
CA ALA A 133 12.02 -20.82 -0.34
C ALA A 133 11.05 -21.41 0.71
N PRO A 134 11.05 -22.73 0.95
CA PRO A 134 10.13 -23.41 1.88
C PRO A 134 10.11 -22.83 3.30
N SER A 135 11.20 -22.18 3.72
CA SER A 135 11.29 -21.49 5.01
C SER A 135 10.41 -20.22 5.12
N SER A 136 9.87 -19.74 4.02
CA SER A 136 9.00 -18.55 3.96
C SER A 136 7.50 -18.87 3.78
N ASN A 137 7.09 -20.15 3.91
CA ASN A 137 5.68 -20.54 3.82
C ASN A 137 4.78 -19.77 4.79
N GLY A 138 5.29 -19.43 5.98
CA GLY A 138 4.55 -18.63 6.96
C GLY A 138 4.27 -17.18 6.50
N LEU A 139 5.07 -16.63 5.58
CA LEU A 139 4.85 -15.30 5.05
C LEU A 139 3.63 -15.25 4.11
N ASP A 140 3.48 -16.25 3.25
CA ASP A 140 2.32 -16.32 2.35
C ASP A 140 1.01 -16.48 3.11
N GLU A 141 1.02 -17.26 4.21
CA GLU A 141 -0.12 -17.37 5.09
C GLU A 141 -0.41 -16.07 5.82
N ALA A 142 0.61 -15.42 6.36
CA ALA A 142 0.48 -14.12 7.01
C ALA A 142 -0.05 -13.03 6.06
N CYS A 143 0.32 -13.03 4.79
CA CYS A 143 -0.25 -12.13 3.79
C CYS A 143 -1.74 -12.37 3.56
N ARG A 144 -2.19 -13.64 3.56
CA ARG A 144 -3.62 -13.97 3.43
C ARG A 144 -4.40 -13.55 4.67
N GLU A 145 -3.91 -13.88 5.87
CA GLU A 145 -4.51 -13.45 7.14
C GLU A 145 -4.62 -11.93 7.23
N LEU A 146 -3.62 -11.20 6.71
CA LEU A 146 -3.64 -9.75 6.72
C LEU A 146 -4.83 -9.19 5.91
N GLY A 147 -5.26 -9.87 4.85
CA GLY A 147 -6.46 -9.54 4.11
C GLY A 147 -7.73 -9.56 4.96
N ASP A 148 -7.88 -10.58 5.81
CA ASP A 148 -9.02 -10.70 6.72
C ASP A 148 -8.98 -9.58 7.78
N TYR A 149 -7.82 -9.31 8.38
CA TYR A 149 -7.66 -8.20 9.31
C TYR A 149 -7.93 -6.82 8.69
N TYR A 150 -7.51 -6.62 7.45
CA TYR A 150 -7.76 -5.34 6.76
C TYR A 150 -9.24 -5.13 6.43
N ALA A 151 -9.98 -6.21 6.18
CA ALA A 151 -11.44 -6.14 6.03
C ALA A 151 -12.15 -5.73 7.32
N ASP A 152 -11.59 -6.06 8.49
CA ASP A 152 -12.14 -5.65 9.79
C ASP A 152 -11.81 -4.17 10.14
N ILE A 153 -10.77 -3.58 9.53
CA ILE A 153 -10.38 -2.17 9.71
C ILE A 153 -11.22 -1.24 8.81
N ALA A 154 -11.65 -1.72 7.64
CA ALA A 154 -12.35 -0.92 6.62
C ALA A 154 -13.80 -0.67 6.99
#